data_d42032319a8a78f1d47758c32b5f0c38
#
_entry.id   d42032319a8a78f1d47758c32b5f0c38
#
_cell.length_a   1.000
_cell.length_b   1.000
_cell.length_c   1.000
_cell.angle_alpha   90.00
_cell.angle_beta   90.00
_cell.angle_gamma   90.00
#
_symmetry.space_group_name_H-M   'P 1'
#
loop_
_entity.id
_entity.type
_entity.pdbx_description
1 polymer ?
#
loop_
_entity_poly.entity_id
_entity_poly.type
_entity_poly.pdbx_seq_one_letter_code
_entity_poly.pdbx_strand_id
1 'polypeptide(L)'
;GLGDVYKRQQYAVPYTTDAPIMYYRKDFLEQAKVEIPKTWEDVKKATEAVRKLPGMQNIGGFGGQWAKYEGLTCNIAEFINTCGGAIVDDSGKVTVDSPESIKGIQTAVDAFKSKLIPTAALEWKEEDSRNGFESGKVLFLRNWPYQYGNDLKELGPDKFGLAPLPSIDGKAYTPTLGGHNCAITTNCKNKATALKFVKWWTSKESEQYNLEKQSNAPIYGELYTKDENVKKLPYLPTLKASLDAAKGRPHAVAYGDVTAAIQDAIYPALQGKTDAESAAKQLAEKLKTIIKN
;
A
#
# COMPACT_ATOMS: atom_id res chain seq x y z
N GLY A 1 -1.34 -17.07 -9.49
CA GLY A 1 -1.42 -17.46 -8.10
C GLY A 1 -2.20 -18.74 -7.91
N LEU A 2 -1.64 -19.68 -7.13
CA LEU A 2 -2.25 -21.00 -6.92
C LEU A 2 -3.30 -21.02 -5.79
N GLY A 3 -3.62 -19.87 -5.18
CA GLY A 3 -4.43 -19.84 -3.97
C GLY A 3 -3.72 -20.45 -2.77
N ASP A 4 -4.38 -20.45 -1.62
CA ASP A 4 -3.82 -21.05 -0.40
C ASP A 4 -3.92 -22.57 -0.48
N VAL A 5 -2.76 -23.24 -0.57
CA VAL A 5 -2.65 -24.70 -0.65
C VAL A 5 -1.87 -25.24 0.54
N TYR A 6 -2.47 -26.19 1.28
CA TYR A 6 -1.82 -26.93 2.35
C TYR A 6 -1.95 -28.44 2.10
N LYS A 7 -0.84 -29.17 2.18
CA LYS A 7 -0.81 -30.63 1.94
C LYS A 7 -1.51 -31.04 0.61
N ARG A 8 -1.31 -30.26 -0.47
CA ARG A 8 -1.94 -30.45 -1.79
C ARG A 8 -3.46 -30.24 -1.83
N GLN A 9 -4.07 -29.68 -0.78
CA GLN A 9 -5.47 -29.30 -0.76
C GLN A 9 -5.58 -27.78 -0.90
N GLN A 10 -6.49 -27.32 -1.76
CA GLN A 10 -6.75 -25.90 -1.93
C GLN A 10 -7.73 -25.42 -0.86
N TYR A 11 -7.32 -24.48 -0.04
CA TYR A 11 -8.11 -23.90 1.04
C TYR A 11 -8.82 -22.61 0.65
N ALA A 12 -8.22 -21.83 -0.24
CA ALA A 12 -8.78 -20.58 -0.71
C ALA A 12 -8.41 -20.32 -2.18
N VAL A 13 -9.20 -19.48 -2.84
CA VAL A 13 -8.99 -19.05 -4.22
C VAL A 13 -8.86 -17.52 -4.23
N PRO A 14 -7.80 -16.93 -4.81
CA PRO A 14 -7.71 -15.50 -4.93
C PRO A 14 -8.82 -14.97 -5.86
N TYR A 15 -9.39 -13.80 -5.54
CA TYR A 15 -10.36 -13.11 -6.39
C TYR A 15 -10.01 -11.65 -6.65
N THR A 16 -9.02 -11.12 -5.97
CA THR A 16 -8.40 -9.84 -6.28
C THR A 16 -6.95 -9.85 -5.79
N THR A 17 -6.09 -9.16 -6.50
CA THR A 17 -4.74 -8.87 -6.08
C THR A 17 -4.59 -7.36 -5.98
N ASP A 18 -3.67 -6.86 -5.15
CA ASP A 18 -3.47 -5.44 -4.98
C ASP A 18 -1.99 -5.10 -4.83
N ALA A 19 -1.61 -3.97 -5.40
CA ALA A 19 -0.40 -3.26 -5.04
C ALA A 19 -0.70 -1.77 -5.05
N PRO A 20 -0.16 -0.99 -4.10
CA PRO A 20 -0.44 0.43 -4.05
C PRO A 20 0.23 1.17 -5.21
N ILE A 21 -0.41 2.27 -5.59
CA ILE A 21 0.09 3.25 -6.55
C ILE A 21 -0.01 4.64 -5.95
N MET A 22 0.73 5.60 -6.50
CA MET A 22 0.64 6.99 -6.08
C MET A 22 -0.45 7.71 -6.86
N TYR A 23 -1.39 8.31 -6.13
CA TYR A 23 -2.35 9.29 -6.61
C TYR A 23 -1.77 10.68 -6.38
N TYR A 24 -1.93 11.61 -7.30
CA TYR A 24 -1.45 12.98 -7.15
C TYR A 24 -2.48 14.00 -7.62
N ARG A 25 -2.53 15.16 -6.98
CA ARG A 25 -3.38 16.29 -7.36
C ARG A 25 -2.75 17.01 -8.55
N LYS A 26 -3.19 16.64 -9.76
CA LYS A 26 -2.72 17.20 -11.02
C LYS A 26 -2.95 18.71 -11.08
N ASP A 27 -4.13 19.16 -10.68
CA ASP A 27 -4.51 20.56 -10.64
C ASP A 27 -3.57 21.42 -9.77
N PHE A 28 -3.08 20.88 -8.64
CA PHE A 28 -2.15 21.61 -7.76
C PHE A 28 -0.73 21.62 -8.32
N LEU A 29 -0.28 20.52 -8.92
CA LEU A 29 1.04 20.46 -9.57
C LEU A 29 1.12 21.43 -10.75
N GLU A 30 0.07 21.50 -11.58
CA GLU A 30 -0.01 22.42 -12.71
C GLU A 30 0.03 23.88 -12.25
N GLN A 31 -0.73 24.25 -11.21
CA GLN A 31 -0.71 25.60 -10.63
C GLN A 31 0.68 25.97 -10.09
N ALA A 32 1.38 25.03 -9.45
CA ALA A 32 2.71 25.24 -8.92
C ALA A 32 3.81 25.12 -9.98
N LYS A 33 3.48 24.66 -11.21
CA LYS A 33 4.40 24.40 -12.33
C LYS A 33 5.51 23.42 -11.94
N VAL A 34 5.13 22.33 -11.27
CA VAL A 34 6.05 21.26 -10.85
C VAL A 34 5.70 19.94 -11.52
N GLU A 35 6.73 19.15 -11.78
CA GLU A 35 6.63 17.84 -12.38
C GLU A 35 6.08 16.78 -11.39
N ILE A 36 5.60 15.66 -11.92
CA ILE A 36 5.23 14.49 -11.12
C ILE A 36 6.49 13.94 -10.45
N PRO A 37 6.50 13.77 -9.10
CA PRO A 37 7.68 13.34 -8.38
C PRO A 37 8.05 11.88 -8.69
N LYS A 38 9.35 11.63 -8.80
CA LYS A 38 9.92 10.29 -8.99
C LYS A 38 10.67 9.80 -7.74
N THR A 39 11.03 10.72 -6.86
CA THR A 39 11.77 10.46 -5.63
C THR A 39 11.10 11.13 -4.43
N TRP A 40 11.41 10.67 -3.22
CA TRP A 40 10.96 11.32 -1.99
C TRP A 40 11.45 12.76 -1.86
N GLU A 41 12.62 13.06 -2.40
CA GLU A 41 13.12 14.45 -2.45
C GLU A 41 12.27 15.32 -3.40
N ASP A 42 11.81 14.76 -4.52
CA ASP A 42 10.90 15.46 -5.43
C ASP A 42 9.53 15.68 -4.78
N VAL A 43 9.02 14.71 -4.01
CA VAL A 43 7.77 14.86 -3.23
C VAL A 43 7.89 16.05 -2.29
N LYS A 44 9.02 16.18 -1.59
CA LYS A 44 9.28 17.31 -0.70
C LYS A 44 9.31 18.64 -1.46
N LYS A 45 10.09 18.71 -2.56
CA LYS A 45 10.20 19.92 -3.40
C LYS A 45 8.86 20.34 -3.99
N ALA A 46 8.08 19.39 -4.51
CA ALA A 46 6.75 19.65 -5.05
C ALA A 46 5.80 20.17 -3.96
N THR A 47 5.84 19.57 -2.77
CA THR A 47 5.04 20.02 -1.63
C THR A 47 5.41 21.44 -1.20
N GLU A 48 6.70 21.76 -1.11
CA GLU A 48 7.16 23.10 -0.78
C GLU A 48 6.76 24.15 -1.84
N ALA A 49 6.74 23.78 -3.12
CA ALA A 49 6.29 24.63 -4.19
C ALA A 49 4.77 24.90 -4.10
N VAL A 50 3.96 23.85 -3.90
CA VAL A 50 2.51 23.98 -3.75
C VAL A 50 2.15 24.79 -2.50
N ARG A 51 2.88 24.66 -1.39
CA ARG A 51 2.69 25.46 -0.16
C ARG A 51 2.90 26.96 -0.36
N LYS A 52 3.55 27.39 -1.43
CA LYS A 52 3.70 28.81 -1.79
C LYS A 52 2.47 29.40 -2.47
N LEU A 53 1.56 28.55 -2.95
CA LEU A 53 0.32 28.99 -3.57
C LEU A 53 -0.66 29.56 -2.53
N PRO A 54 -1.48 30.56 -2.91
CA PRO A 54 -2.48 31.12 -2.01
C PRO A 54 -3.45 30.05 -1.49
N GLY A 55 -3.63 29.99 -0.17
CA GLY A 55 -4.53 29.02 0.49
C GLY A 55 -3.96 27.61 0.69
N MET A 56 -2.73 27.32 0.19
CA MET A 56 -2.15 25.96 0.22
C MET A 56 -1.04 25.79 1.28
N GLN A 57 -0.82 26.77 2.16
CA GLN A 57 0.31 26.79 3.10
C GLN A 57 0.37 25.58 4.02
N ASN A 58 -0.78 24.98 4.33
CA ASN A 58 -0.91 23.87 5.29
C ASN A 58 -1.16 22.50 4.62
N ILE A 59 -1.05 22.41 3.29
CA ILE A 59 -1.25 21.11 2.60
C ILE A 59 -0.17 20.11 3.05
N GLY A 60 -0.59 18.88 3.37
CA GLY A 60 0.31 17.76 3.57
C GLY A 60 0.93 17.31 2.25
N GLY A 61 2.16 16.86 2.29
CA GLY A 61 2.81 16.36 1.07
C GLY A 61 2.29 14.99 0.69
N PHE A 62 2.33 14.03 1.61
CA PHE A 62 2.05 12.63 1.30
C PHE A 62 1.08 12.01 2.31
N GLY A 63 0.03 11.37 1.85
CA GLY A 63 -0.95 10.64 2.64
C GLY A 63 -0.81 9.13 2.47
N GLY A 64 -1.37 8.41 3.42
CA GLY A 64 -1.41 6.95 3.44
C GLY A 64 -2.16 6.44 4.67
N GLN A 65 -2.18 5.13 4.86
CA GLN A 65 -2.86 4.43 5.94
C GLN A 65 -1.91 4.22 7.12
N TRP A 66 -1.92 5.14 8.09
CA TRP A 66 -0.97 5.17 9.20
C TRP A 66 -1.59 4.96 10.59
N ALA A 67 -2.91 4.77 10.67
CA ALA A 67 -3.56 4.34 11.91
C ALA A 67 -2.99 3.01 12.39
N LYS A 68 -3.12 2.73 13.69
CA LYS A 68 -2.59 1.49 14.30
C LYS A 68 -3.44 0.27 13.92
N TYR A 69 -3.24 -0.25 12.72
CA TYR A 69 -3.88 -1.45 12.14
C TYR A 69 -3.02 -2.00 10.99
N GLU A 70 -3.53 -2.96 10.22
CA GLU A 70 -2.79 -3.63 9.14
C GLU A 70 -2.23 -2.68 8.06
N GLY A 71 -2.92 -1.55 7.80
CA GLY A 71 -2.43 -0.54 6.85
C GLY A 71 -1.08 0.05 7.25
N LEU A 72 -0.84 0.28 8.55
CA LEU A 72 0.48 0.70 9.04
C LEU A 72 1.54 -0.35 8.75
N THR A 73 1.23 -1.64 8.97
CA THR A 73 2.14 -2.74 8.65
C THR A 73 2.51 -2.75 7.19
N CYS A 74 1.52 -2.57 6.28
CA CYS A 74 1.78 -2.48 4.85
C CYS A 74 2.71 -1.31 4.52
N ASN A 75 2.40 -0.10 4.99
CA ASN A 75 3.18 1.09 4.68
C ASN A 75 4.62 1.01 5.21
N ILE A 76 4.82 0.56 6.45
CA ILE A 76 6.19 0.48 6.99
C ILE A 76 7.01 -0.63 6.33
N ALA A 77 6.38 -1.75 5.94
CA ALA A 77 7.05 -2.79 5.16
C ALA A 77 7.54 -2.26 3.81
N GLU A 78 6.78 -1.39 3.16
CA GLU A 78 7.18 -0.73 1.91
C GLU A 78 8.44 0.12 2.08
N PHE A 79 8.51 0.93 3.13
CA PHE A 79 9.70 1.75 3.44
C PHE A 79 10.93 0.88 3.73
N ILE A 80 10.76 -0.16 4.55
CA ILE A 80 11.83 -1.10 4.89
C ILE A 80 12.32 -1.82 3.64
N ASN A 81 11.42 -2.43 2.86
CA ASN A 81 11.77 -3.19 1.65
C ASN A 81 12.42 -2.29 0.59
N THR A 82 11.93 -1.06 0.42
CA THR A 82 12.48 -0.10 -0.54
C THR A 82 13.93 0.29 -0.18
N CYS A 83 14.25 0.37 1.10
CA CYS A 83 15.64 0.59 1.55
C CYS A 83 16.53 -0.65 1.46
N GLY A 84 16.00 -1.79 1.01
CA GLY A 84 16.73 -3.05 0.87
C GLY A 84 16.76 -3.90 2.14
N GLY A 85 15.98 -3.51 3.17
CA GLY A 85 15.75 -4.29 4.39
C GLY A 85 14.62 -5.30 4.25
N ALA A 86 14.33 -5.99 5.33
CA ALA A 86 13.17 -6.86 5.48
C ALA A 86 12.78 -6.96 6.98
N ILE A 87 11.51 -7.13 7.27
CA ILE A 87 11.07 -7.43 8.64
C ILE A 87 11.48 -8.86 9.00
N VAL A 88 11.17 -9.78 8.11
CA VAL A 88 11.62 -11.17 8.11
C VAL A 88 12.11 -11.47 6.72
N ASP A 89 13.28 -12.04 6.56
CA ASP A 89 13.85 -12.39 5.26
C ASP A 89 13.27 -13.68 4.68
N ASP A 90 13.65 -14.01 3.45
CA ASP A 90 13.14 -15.19 2.73
C ASP A 90 13.55 -16.52 3.38
N SER A 91 14.51 -16.51 4.31
CA SER A 91 14.90 -17.69 5.12
C SER A 91 14.06 -17.84 6.40
N GLY A 92 13.18 -16.88 6.69
CA GLY A 92 12.40 -16.83 7.92
C GLY A 92 13.11 -16.16 9.10
N LYS A 93 14.31 -15.59 8.88
CA LYS A 93 15.07 -14.90 9.92
C LYS A 93 14.53 -13.47 10.12
N VAL A 94 14.38 -13.07 11.38
CA VAL A 94 14.05 -11.68 11.75
C VAL A 94 15.26 -10.78 11.46
N THR A 95 15.05 -9.75 10.61
CA THR A 95 16.09 -8.82 10.15
C THR A 95 15.64 -7.36 10.23
N VAL A 96 14.57 -7.08 10.95
CA VAL A 96 14.02 -5.72 11.08
C VAL A 96 14.97 -4.74 11.80
N ASP A 97 15.94 -5.22 12.52
CA ASP A 97 17.01 -4.47 13.21
C ASP A 97 18.28 -4.30 12.34
N SER A 98 18.25 -4.67 11.06
CA SER A 98 19.36 -4.40 10.13
C SER A 98 19.47 -2.90 9.81
N PRO A 99 20.66 -2.41 9.41
CA PRO A 99 20.84 -1.00 9.04
C PRO A 99 19.87 -0.52 7.95
N GLU A 100 19.60 -1.37 6.95
CA GLU A 100 18.67 -1.07 5.85
C GLU A 100 17.23 -0.96 6.35
N SER A 101 16.81 -1.85 7.25
CA SER A 101 15.47 -1.83 7.86
C SER A 101 15.29 -0.60 8.75
N ILE A 102 16.28 -0.30 9.60
CA ILE A 102 16.29 0.92 10.43
C ILE A 102 16.21 2.17 9.56
N LYS A 103 16.95 2.22 8.44
CA LYS A 103 16.89 3.33 7.48
C LYS A 103 15.48 3.52 6.91
N GLY A 104 14.78 2.44 6.57
CA GLY A 104 13.40 2.50 6.10
C GLY A 104 12.46 3.09 7.16
N ILE A 105 12.56 2.62 8.41
CA ILE A 105 11.78 3.15 9.53
C ILE A 105 12.10 4.62 9.77
N GLN A 106 13.39 4.99 9.77
CA GLN A 106 13.83 6.39 9.97
C GLN A 106 13.27 7.31 8.88
N THR A 107 13.25 6.86 7.62
CA THR A 107 12.68 7.64 6.52
C THR A 107 11.19 7.98 6.77
N ALA A 108 10.40 7.01 7.25
CA ALA A 108 9.02 7.24 7.62
C ALA A 108 8.89 8.22 8.82
N VAL A 109 9.71 8.01 9.85
CA VAL A 109 9.75 8.92 11.04
C VAL A 109 10.09 10.35 10.62
N ASP A 110 11.08 10.55 9.76
CA ASP A 110 11.49 11.87 9.27
C ASP A 110 10.40 12.54 8.41
N ALA A 111 9.64 11.76 7.64
CA ALA A 111 8.51 12.26 6.88
C ALA A 111 7.39 12.82 7.79
N PHE A 112 7.12 12.18 8.94
CA PHE A 112 6.22 12.71 9.96
C PHE A 112 6.81 13.91 10.67
N LYS A 113 8.06 13.83 11.11
CA LYS A 113 8.76 14.90 11.83
C LYS A 113 8.82 16.21 11.01
N SER A 114 9.05 16.09 9.70
CA SER A 114 9.06 17.24 8.77
C SER A 114 7.66 17.72 8.35
N LYS A 115 6.61 17.04 8.80
CA LYS A 115 5.22 17.29 8.38
C LYS A 115 5.02 17.14 6.86
N LEU A 116 5.87 16.37 6.19
CA LEU A 116 5.63 15.92 4.82
C LEU A 116 4.44 14.96 4.82
N ILE A 117 4.39 14.03 5.78
CA ILE A 117 3.18 13.29 6.13
C ILE A 117 2.51 14.05 7.30
N PRO A 118 1.25 14.49 7.15
CA PRO A 118 0.59 15.25 8.21
C PRO A 118 0.33 14.37 9.43
N THR A 119 0.48 14.91 10.64
CA THR A 119 0.26 14.18 11.90
C THR A 119 -1.14 13.55 11.97
N ALA A 120 -2.15 14.18 11.38
CA ALA A 120 -3.50 13.62 11.29
C ALA A 120 -3.54 12.26 10.60
N ALA A 121 -2.59 11.95 9.71
CA ALA A 121 -2.52 10.66 9.03
C ALA A 121 -2.27 9.48 9.99
N LEU A 122 -1.81 9.72 11.21
CA LEU A 122 -1.70 8.69 12.25
C LEU A 122 -3.05 8.09 12.67
N GLU A 123 -4.16 8.74 12.33
CA GLU A 123 -5.51 8.24 12.58
C GLU A 123 -6.21 7.75 11.29
N TRP A 124 -5.51 7.84 10.13
CA TRP A 124 -6.13 7.54 8.85
C TRP A 124 -6.04 6.05 8.49
N LYS A 125 -7.18 5.53 8.10
CA LYS A 125 -7.37 4.29 7.34
C LYS A 125 -7.59 4.63 5.87
N GLU A 126 -8.04 3.66 5.08
CA GLU A 126 -8.22 3.81 3.63
C GLU A 126 -9.15 4.99 3.29
N GLU A 127 -10.33 5.02 3.89
CA GLU A 127 -11.34 6.05 3.58
C GLU A 127 -10.97 7.43 4.14
N ASP A 128 -10.30 7.49 5.30
CA ASP A 128 -9.83 8.77 5.85
C ASP A 128 -8.74 9.37 4.95
N SER A 129 -7.82 8.54 4.47
CA SER A 129 -6.75 8.96 3.55
C SER A 129 -7.31 9.38 2.19
N ARG A 130 -8.33 8.67 1.68
CA ARG A 130 -9.10 9.05 0.50
C ARG A 130 -9.73 10.44 0.67
N ASN A 131 -10.50 10.62 1.73
CA ASN A 131 -11.15 11.90 2.03
C ASN A 131 -10.13 13.03 2.19
N GLY A 132 -8.97 12.74 2.78
CA GLY A 132 -7.86 13.69 2.89
C GLY A 132 -7.33 14.14 1.54
N PHE A 133 -7.22 13.22 0.57
CA PHE A 133 -6.78 13.51 -0.78
C PHE A 133 -7.85 14.25 -1.60
N GLU A 134 -9.07 13.74 -1.63
CA GLU A 134 -10.19 14.35 -2.37
C GLU A 134 -10.48 15.78 -1.89
N SER A 135 -10.42 16.02 -0.58
CA SER A 135 -10.61 17.37 0.00
C SER A 135 -9.40 18.30 -0.13
N GLY A 136 -8.30 17.85 -0.75
CA GLY A 136 -7.10 18.67 -0.95
C GLY A 136 -6.25 18.89 0.31
N LYS A 137 -6.38 18.04 1.32
CA LYS A 137 -5.54 18.10 2.54
C LYS A 137 -4.14 17.52 2.32
N VAL A 138 -3.97 16.65 1.32
CA VAL A 138 -2.67 16.11 0.89
C VAL A 138 -2.51 16.20 -0.62
N LEU A 139 -1.27 16.41 -1.05
CA LEU A 139 -0.90 16.56 -2.45
C LEU A 139 -0.76 15.23 -3.16
N PHE A 140 -0.18 14.25 -2.47
CA PHE A 140 0.05 12.87 -2.93
C PHE A 140 -0.58 11.89 -1.96
N LEU A 141 -1.05 10.76 -2.48
CA LEU A 141 -1.65 9.69 -1.69
C LEU A 141 -1.13 8.34 -2.18
N ARG A 142 -0.61 7.53 -1.25
CA ARG A 142 -0.45 6.10 -1.46
C ARG A 142 -1.79 5.43 -1.17
N ASN A 143 -2.39 4.76 -2.15
CA ASN A 143 -3.60 3.96 -1.90
C ASN A 143 -3.71 2.79 -2.88
N TRP A 144 -4.69 1.94 -2.62
CA TRP A 144 -5.02 0.75 -3.40
C TRP A 144 -5.79 1.12 -4.68
N PRO A 145 -5.82 0.24 -5.71
CA PRO A 145 -6.41 0.55 -7.03
C PRO A 145 -7.88 0.96 -7.02
N TYR A 146 -8.70 0.43 -6.10
CA TYR A 146 -10.13 0.75 -6.00
C TYR A 146 -10.40 2.26 -5.84
N GLN A 147 -9.43 3.00 -5.34
CA GLN A 147 -9.46 4.45 -5.17
C GLN A 147 -9.74 5.17 -6.49
N TYR A 148 -9.20 4.66 -7.62
CA TYR A 148 -9.35 5.31 -8.92
C TYR A 148 -10.81 5.58 -9.29
N GLY A 149 -11.69 4.60 -9.12
CA GLY A 149 -13.11 4.76 -9.42
C GLY A 149 -13.82 5.77 -8.52
N ASN A 150 -13.36 5.93 -7.28
CA ASN A 150 -13.90 6.91 -6.34
C ASN A 150 -13.41 8.33 -6.69
N ASP A 151 -12.11 8.51 -6.92
CA ASP A 151 -11.56 9.81 -7.32
C ASP A 151 -12.13 10.30 -8.64
N LEU A 152 -12.38 9.39 -9.59
CA LEU A 152 -12.99 9.75 -10.86
C LEU A 152 -14.40 10.34 -10.69
N LYS A 153 -15.17 9.84 -9.71
CA LYS A 153 -16.51 10.36 -9.39
C LYS A 153 -16.44 11.69 -8.64
N GLU A 154 -15.51 11.80 -7.67
CA GLU A 154 -15.46 12.95 -6.78
C GLU A 154 -14.69 14.12 -7.39
N LEU A 155 -13.55 13.86 -8.02
CA LEU A 155 -12.66 14.89 -8.54
C LEU A 155 -12.83 15.13 -10.05
N GLY A 156 -13.26 14.10 -10.78
CA GLY A 156 -13.22 14.08 -12.25
C GLY A 156 -11.80 13.82 -12.79
N PRO A 157 -11.67 13.53 -14.10
CA PRO A 157 -10.43 13.04 -14.70
C PRO A 157 -9.31 14.10 -14.78
N ASP A 158 -9.65 15.39 -14.65
CA ASP A 158 -8.71 16.49 -14.88
C ASP A 158 -7.95 16.92 -13.60
N LYS A 159 -8.44 16.55 -12.40
CA LYS A 159 -7.87 17.04 -11.14
C LYS A 159 -6.86 16.09 -10.52
N PHE A 160 -6.81 14.83 -10.93
CA PHE A 160 -5.86 13.86 -10.38
C PHE A 160 -5.21 13.02 -11.45
N GLY A 161 -4.14 12.36 -11.07
CA GLY A 161 -3.43 11.39 -11.90
C GLY A 161 -2.81 10.30 -11.04
N LEU A 162 -2.26 9.30 -11.72
CA LEU A 162 -1.59 8.17 -11.09
C LEU A 162 -0.17 8.03 -11.61
N ALA A 163 0.73 7.65 -10.72
CA ALA A 163 2.13 7.42 -11.03
C ALA A 163 2.68 6.26 -10.17
N PRO A 164 3.85 5.71 -10.52
CA PRO A 164 4.58 4.84 -9.61
C PRO A 164 4.86 5.54 -8.28
N LEU A 165 4.93 4.78 -7.19
CA LEU A 165 5.36 5.29 -5.90
C LEU A 165 6.80 5.83 -5.99
N PRO A 166 7.13 6.93 -5.27
CA PRO A 166 8.42 7.59 -5.40
C PRO A 166 9.55 6.75 -4.80
N SER A 167 10.67 6.67 -5.49
CA SER A 167 11.86 5.96 -5.01
C SER A 167 12.46 6.60 -3.76
N ILE A 168 13.13 5.77 -2.95
CA ILE A 168 13.92 6.20 -1.80
C ILE A 168 15.40 5.95 -2.15
N ASP A 169 16.23 6.97 -2.03
CA ASP A 169 17.69 6.88 -2.34
C ASP A 169 18.00 6.32 -3.73
N GLY A 170 17.19 6.65 -4.73
CA GLY A 170 17.36 6.16 -6.09
C GLY A 170 17.03 4.69 -6.31
N LYS A 171 16.62 3.97 -5.26
CA LYS A 171 16.12 2.58 -5.37
C LYS A 171 14.65 2.58 -5.78
N ALA A 172 14.29 1.68 -6.69
CA ALA A 172 12.90 1.47 -7.07
C ALA A 172 12.04 1.14 -5.83
N TYR A 173 10.85 1.72 -5.75
CA TYR A 173 9.94 1.45 -4.65
C TYR A 173 9.48 -0.01 -4.67
N THR A 174 9.42 -0.63 -3.50
CA THR A 174 8.95 -2.01 -3.32
C THR A 174 7.59 -1.99 -2.62
N PRO A 175 6.50 -2.09 -3.40
CA PRO A 175 5.14 -2.09 -2.86
C PRO A 175 4.86 -3.32 -2.00
N THR A 176 3.93 -3.21 -1.08
CA THR A 176 3.39 -4.38 -0.36
C THR A 176 2.31 -5.06 -1.19
N LEU A 177 2.48 -6.36 -1.44
CA LEU A 177 1.46 -7.18 -2.08
C LEU A 177 0.23 -7.28 -1.17
N GLY A 178 -0.90 -6.87 -1.69
CA GLY A 178 -2.21 -7.03 -1.11
C GLY A 178 -3.05 -8.06 -1.85
N GLY A 179 -4.37 -7.98 -1.65
CA GLY A 179 -5.34 -8.85 -2.30
C GLY A 179 -6.14 -9.69 -1.31
N HIS A 180 -7.15 -10.37 -1.85
CA HIS A 180 -8.11 -11.12 -1.06
C HIS A 180 -8.39 -12.48 -1.67
N ASN A 181 -8.65 -13.47 -0.81
CA ASN A 181 -8.99 -14.82 -1.17
C ASN A 181 -10.41 -15.16 -0.71
N CYS A 182 -11.11 -16.00 -1.48
CA CYS A 182 -12.36 -16.62 -1.09
C CYS A 182 -12.10 -18.01 -0.51
N ALA A 183 -12.71 -18.30 0.63
CA ALA A 183 -12.68 -19.64 1.23
C ALA A 183 -14.09 -20.11 1.60
N ILE A 184 -14.32 -21.40 1.58
CA ILE A 184 -15.55 -22.02 2.06
C ILE A 184 -15.30 -22.57 3.45
N THR A 185 -16.03 -22.05 4.44
CA THR A 185 -15.86 -22.48 5.83
C THR A 185 -16.28 -23.95 6.02
N THR A 186 -15.69 -24.62 6.99
CA THR A 186 -16.02 -26.02 7.33
C THR A 186 -17.49 -26.19 7.71
N ASN A 187 -18.09 -25.16 8.33
CA ASN A 187 -19.47 -25.15 8.79
C ASN A 187 -20.49 -24.81 7.70
N CYS A 188 -20.06 -24.54 6.47
CA CYS A 188 -20.96 -24.30 5.34
C CYS A 188 -21.84 -25.52 5.06
N LYS A 189 -23.16 -25.36 5.19
CA LYS A 189 -24.13 -26.43 4.94
C LYS A 189 -24.35 -26.71 3.45
N ASN A 190 -24.17 -25.69 2.60
CA ASN A 190 -24.40 -25.76 1.15
C ASN A 190 -23.11 -25.64 0.36
N LYS A 191 -22.13 -26.52 0.64
CA LYS A 191 -20.78 -26.47 0.03
C LYS A 191 -20.80 -26.50 -1.50
N ALA A 192 -21.68 -27.30 -2.11
CA ALA A 192 -21.79 -27.39 -3.57
C ALA A 192 -22.23 -26.05 -4.20
N THR A 193 -23.19 -25.34 -3.59
CA THR A 193 -23.62 -24.02 -4.05
C THR A 193 -22.56 -22.97 -3.78
N ALA A 194 -21.93 -23.00 -2.61
CA ALA A 194 -20.81 -22.11 -2.29
C ALA A 194 -19.64 -22.26 -3.28
N LEU A 195 -19.31 -23.51 -3.67
CA LEU A 195 -18.27 -23.77 -4.67
C LEU A 195 -18.65 -23.21 -6.06
N LYS A 196 -19.92 -23.32 -6.48
CA LYS A 196 -20.39 -22.70 -7.72
C LYS A 196 -20.25 -21.18 -7.68
N PHE A 197 -20.63 -20.57 -6.55
CA PHE A 197 -20.47 -19.13 -6.35
C PHE A 197 -19.00 -18.71 -6.40
N VAL A 198 -18.10 -19.38 -5.67
CA VAL A 198 -16.66 -19.08 -5.71
C VAL A 198 -16.12 -19.16 -7.12
N LYS A 199 -16.43 -20.25 -7.86
CA LYS A 199 -16.00 -20.42 -9.26
C LYS A 199 -16.50 -19.31 -10.19
N TRP A 200 -17.74 -18.88 -10.02
CA TRP A 200 -18.30 -17.76 -10.77
C TRP A 200 -17.63 -16.45 -10.38
N TRP A 201 -17.52 -16.16 -9.08
CA TRP A 201 -16.94 -14.93 -8.55
C TRP A 201 -15.48 -14.72 -8.95
N THR A 202 -14.70 -15.81 -9.01
CA THR A 202 -13.30 -15.81 -9.42
C THR A 202 -13.11 -16.11 -10.91
N SER A 203 -14.16 -16.08 -11.71
CA SER A 203 -14.06 -16.26 -13.15
C SER A 203 -13.49 -15.01 -13.83
N LYS A 204 -12.84 -15.19 -14.96
CA LYS A 204 -12.32 -14.07 -15.74
C LYS A 204 -13.38 -13.03 -16.13
N GLU A 205 -14.60 -13.47 -16.42
CA GLU A 205 -15.74 -12.61 -16.74
C GLU A 205 -16.11 -11.74 -15.53
N SER A 206 -16.20 -12.33 -14.35
CA SER A 206 -16.48 -11.62 -13.10
C SER A 206 -15.38 -10.62 -12.76
N GLU A 207 -14.12 -11.01 -12.95
CA GLU A 207 -12.96 -10.15 -12.73
C GLU A 207 -12.89 -8.98 -13.71
N GLN A 208 -13.21 -9.19 -15.00
CA GLN A 208 -13.34 -8.12 -15.98
C GLN A 208 -14.43 -7.12 -15.56
N TYR A 209 -15.58 -7.61 -15.09
CA TYR A 209 -16.66 -6.75 -14.59
C TYR A 209 -16.23 -5.94 -13.35
N ASN A 210 -15.58 -6.58 -12.38
CA ASN A 210 -15.10 -5.91 -11.16
C ASN A 210 -14.01 -4.88 -11.46
N LEU A 211 -13.12 -5.16 -12.40
CA LEU A 211 -12.14 -4.21 -12.90
C LEU A 211 -12.81 -2.96 -13.48
N GLU A 212 -13.78 -3.14 -14.37
CA GLU A 212 -14.45 -2.02 -15.05
C GLU A 212 -15.35 -1.20 -14.14
N LYS A 213 -16.01 -1.83 -13.17
CA LYS A 213 -17.03 -1.18 -12.34
C LYS A 213 -16.52 -0.69 -10.99
N GLN A 214 -15.48 -1.33 -10.45
CA GLN A 214 -14.99 -1.06 -9.10
C GLN A 214 -13.49 -0.73 -9.08
N SER A 215 -12.80 -0.78 -10.22
CA SER A 215 -11.34 -0.63 -10.31
C SER A 215 -10.56 -1.63 -9.46
N ASN A 216 -11.16 -2.77 -9.12
CA ASN A 216 -10.48 -3.84 -8.40
C ASN A 216 -9.41 -4.47 -9.30
N ALA A 217 -8.24 -4.70 -8.74
CA ALA A 217 -7.13 -5.32 -9.46
C ALA A 217 -7.39 -6.83 -9.67
N PRO A 218 -7.51 -7.31 -10.92
CA PRO A 218 -7.84 -8.71 -11.19
C PRO A 218 -6.66 -9.64 -10.97
N ILE A 219 -6.95 -10.93 -10.71
CA ILE A 219 -5.92 -11.98 -10.61
C ILE A 219 -5.41 -12.46 -11.97
N TYR A 220 -6.10 -12.14 -13.07
CA TYR A 220 -5.74 -12.54 -14.42
C TYR A 220 -4.82 -11.51 -15.08
N GLY A 221 -3.53 -11.86 -15.23
CA GLY A 221 -2.49 -10.95 -15.75
C GLY A 221 -2.80 -10.36 -17.12
N GLU A 222 -3.49 -11.09 -17.99
CA GLU A 222 -3.88 -10.63 -19.34
C GLU A 222 -4.85 -9.44 -19.32
N LEU A 223 -5.62 -9.24 -18.23
CA LEU A 223 -6.54 -8.11 -18.11
C LEU A 223 -5.83 -6.76 -17.96
N TYR A 224 -4.57 -6.77 -17.51
CA TYR A 224 -3.76 -5.55 -17.38
C TYR A 224 -3.19 -5.04 -18.70
N THR A 225 -3.08 -5.91 -19.70
CA THR A 225 -2.44 -5.60 -21.00
C THR A 225 -3.42 -5.59 -22.16
N LYS A 226 -4.69 -5.91 -21.93
CA LYS A 226 -5.74 -5.88 -22.97
C LYS A 226 -5.97 -4.42 -23.39
N ASP A 227 -5.77 -4.11 -24.67
CA ASP A 227 -5.87 -2.74 -25.22
C ASP A 227 -7.15 -2.01 -24.81
N GLU A 228 -8.29 -2.72 -24.84
CA GLU A 228 -9.58 -2.16 -24.43
C GLU A 228 -9.60 -1.72 -22.96
N ASN A 229 -9.00 -2.51 -22.07
CA ASN A 229 -8.91 -2.20 -20.65
C ASN A 229 -7.95 -1.03 -20.42
N VAL A 230 -6.79 -1.02 -21.08
CA VAL A 230 -5.80 0.06 -20.95
C VAL A 230 -6.36 1.40 -21.46
N LYS A 231 -7.16 1.38 -22.54
CA LYS A 231 -7.84 2.60 -23.03
C LYS A 231 -8.86 3.15 -22.03
N LYS A 232 -9.61 2.28 -21.35
CA LYS A 232 -10.61 2.68 -20.35
C LYS A 232 -9.98 3.06 -18.99
N LEU A 233 -8.90 2.37 -18.62
CA LEU A 233 -8.24 2.44 -17.33
C LEU A 233 -6.73 2.64 -17.54
N PRO A 234 -6.30 3.87 -17.86
CA PRO A 234 -4.91 4.15 -18.28
C PRO A 234 -3.85 3.92 -17.20
N TYR A 235 -4.26 3.69 -15.97
CA TYR A 235 -3.37 3.36 -14.85
C TYR A 235 -2.93 1.89 -14.82
N LEU A 236 -3.55 1.00 -15.59
CA LEU A 236 -3.27 -0.44 -15.54
C LEU A 236 -1.80 -0.82 -15.78
N PRO A 237 -1.06 -0.19 -16.70
CA PRO A 237 0.37 -0.45 -16.86
C PRO A 237 1.18 -0.11 -15.60
N THR A 238 0.86 1.00 -14.92
CA THR A 238 1.49 1.41 -13.65
C THR A 238 1.16 0.42 -12.55
N LEU A 239 -0.10 -0.01 -12.44
CA LEU A 239 -0.52 -1.01 -11.47
C LEU A 239 0.16 -2.37 -11.72
N LYS A 240 0.26 -2.80 -12.99
CA LYS A 240 0.96 -4.03 -13.36
C LYS A 240 2.43 -4.00 -12.93
N ALA A 241 3.11 -2.87 -13.19
CA ALA A 241 4.51 -2.70 -12.76
C ALA A 241 4.63 -2.71 -11.22
N SER A 242 3.68 -2.11 -10.50
CA SER A 242 3.63 -2.16 -9.04
C SER A 242 3.44 -3.59 -8.52
N LEU A 243 2.54 -4.36 -9.12
CA LEU A 243 2.31 -5.77 -8.77
C LEU A 243 3.55 -6.63 -9.02
N ASP A 244 4.24 -6.43 -10.14
CA ASP A 244 5.44 -7.19 -10.49
C ASP A 244 6.62 -6.92 -9.53
N ALA A 245 6.67 -5.72 -8.93
CA ALA A 245 7.68 -5.33 -7.95
C ALA A 245 7.27 -5.61 -6.49
N ALA A 246 6.02 -6.01 -6.25
CA ALA A 246 5.47 -6.12 -4.91
C ALA A 246 6.07 -7.29 -4.12
N LYS A 247 6.27 -7.08 -2.82
CA LYS A 247 6.64 -8.12 -1.86
C LYS A 247 5.53 -8.38 -0.86
N GLY A 248 5.37 -9.66 -0.47
CA GLY A 248 4.49 -10.06 0.61
C GLY A 248 4.94 -9.51 1.96
N ARG A 249 3.99 -9.42 2.89
CA ARG A 249 4.28 -9.21 4.31
C ARG A 249 4.94 -10.48 4.89
N PRO A 250 5.52 -10.43 6.12
CA PRO A 250 6.17 -11.58 6.73
C PRO A 250 5.32 -12.84 6.73
N HIS A 251 5.87 -13.96 6.29
CA HIS A 251 5.21 -15.26 6.36
C HIS A 251 5.41 -15.86 7.75
N ALA A 252 4.34 -15.99 8.53
CA ALA A 252 4.38 -16.60 9.85
C ALA A 252 3.03 -17.24 10.19
N VAL A 253 3.07 -18.35 10.92
CA VAL A 253 1.85 -19.05 11.38
C VAL A 253 1.03 -18.14 12.30
N ALA A 254 1.69 -17.40 13.19
CA ALA A 254 1.07 -16.44 14.09
C ALA A 254 1.09 -15.01 13.51
N TYR A 255 0.69 -14.84 12.24
CA TYR A 255 0.77 -13.54 11.57
C TYR A 255 0.02 -12.41 12.32
N GLY A 256 -1.11 -12.73 12.96
CA GLY A 256 -1.83 -11.75 13.78
C GLY A 256 -0.99 -11.15 14.91
N ASP A 257 -0.14 -11.97 15.56
CA ASP A 257 0.78 -11.50 16.59
C ASP A 257 1.96 -10.73 15.98
N VAL A 258 2.43 -11.13 14.80
CA VAL A 258 3.50 -10.43 14.06
C VAL A 258 3.06 -9.03 13.69
N THR A 259 1.89 -8.86 13.05
CA THR A 259 1.41 -7.53 12.65
C THR A 259 1.10 -6.64 13.86
N ALA A 260 0.56 -7.20 14.95
CA ALA A 260 0.35 -6.47 16.19
C ALA A 260 1.69 -5.96 16.77
N ALA A 261 2.71 -6.81 16.80
CA ALA A 261 4.05 -6.42 17.27
C ALA A 261 4.67 -5.30 16.43
N ILE A 262 4.51 -5.36 15.10
CA ILE A 262 4.95 -4.29 14.18
C ILE A 262 4.26 -2.97 14.54
N GLN A 263 2.94 -2.98 14.69
CA GLN A 263 2.15 -1.80 15.01
C GLN A 263 2.53 -1.23 16.38
N ASP A 264 2.72 -2.08 17.38
CA ASP A 264 3.08 -1.68 18.75
C ASP A 264 4.45 -0.99 18.81
N ALA A 265 5.42 -1.46 18.03
CA ALA A 265 6.77 -0.91 18.04
C ALA A 265 6.89 0.35 17.14
N ILE A 266 6.25 0.34 15.96
CA ILE A 266 6.44 1.41 14.97
C ILE A 266 5.56 2.63 15.24
N TYR A 267 4.31 2.44 15.67
CA TYR A 267 3.39 3.55 15.87
C TYR A 267 3.93 4.62 16.85
N PRO A 268 4.53 4.27 18.02
CA PRO A 268 5.17 5.25 18.89
C PRO A 268 6.34 6.00 18.23
N ALA A 269 7.11 5.33 17.34
CA ALA A 269 8.21 6.00 16.64
C ALA A 269 7.68 7.06 15.66
N LEU A 270 6.60 6.77 14.93
CA LEU A 270 5.95 7.76 14.06
C LEU A 270 5.36 8.94 14.84
N GLN A 271 4.96 8.72 16.11
CA GLN A 271 4.53 9.78 17.03
C GLN A 271 5.69 10.59 17.64
N GLY A 272 6.95 10.22 17.37
CA GLY A 272 8.13 10.83 17.97
C GLY A 272 8.36 10.48 19.45
N LYS A 273 7.71 9.42 19.96
CA LYS A 273 7.87 8.94 21.36
C LYS A 273 9.09 8.06 21.55
N THR A 274 9.63 7.47 20.49
CA THR A 274 10.86 6.69 20.45
C THR A 274 11.56 6.93 19.11
N ASP A 275 12.82 6.58 19.01
CA ASP A 275 13.57 6.65 17.76
C ASP A 275 13.44 5.36 16.95
N ALA A 276 13.80 5.42 15.65
CA ALA A 276 13.66 4.31 14.72
C ALA A 276 14.51 3.08 15.09
N GLU A 277 15.72 3.30 15.60
CA GLU A 277 16.62 2.21 15.99
C GLU A 277 16.09 1.45 17.21
N SER A 278 15.63 2.17 18.24
CA SER A 278 15.01 1.60 19.43
C SER A 278 13.74 0.82 19.07
N ALA A 279 12.89 1.37 18.21
CA ALA A 279 11.70 0.69 17.72
C ALA A 279 12.03 -0.61 16.96
N ALA A 280 13.03 -0.57 16.07
CA ALA A 280 13.48 -1.74 15.32
C ALA A 280 14.02 -2.84 16.22
N LYS A 281 14.85 -2.50 17.21
CA LYS A 281 15.41 -3.46 18.16
C LYS A 281 14.34 -4.10 19.04
N GLN A 282 13.41 -3.31 19.59
CA GLN A 282 12.27 -3.82 20.35
C GLN A 282 11.39 -4.76 19.52
N LEU A 283 11.13 -4.39 18.28
CA LEU A 283 10.39 -5.24 17.36
C LEU A 283 11.12 -6.55 17.07
N ALA A 284 12.43 -6.51 16.80
CA ALA A 284 13.23 -7.69 16.54
C ALA A 284 13.17 -8.68 17.71
N GLU A 285 13.37 -8.21 18.94
CA GLU A 285 13.27 -9.05 20.14
C GLU A 285 11.86 -9.68 20.29
N LYS A 286 10.81 -8.89 20.05
CA LYS A 286 9.44 -9.41 20.11
C LYS A 286 9.18 -10.46 19.04
N LEU A 287 9.60 -10.21 17.79
CA LEU A 287 9.40 -11.14 16.68
C LEU A 287 10.15 -12.47 16.89
N LYS A 288 11.37 -12.46 17.45
CA LYS A 288 12.11 -13.68 17.80
C LYS A 288 11.35 -14.56 18.82
N THR A 289 10.46 -13.98 19.62
CA THR A 289 9.62 -14.78 20.54
C THR A 289 8.38 -15.36 19.86
N ILE A 290 7.88 -14.72 18.81
CA ILE A 290 6.67 -15.11 18.07
C ILE A 290 7.02 -16.11 16.96
N ILE A 291 8.07 -15.79 16.17
CA ILE A 291 8.55 -16.61 15.05
C ILE A 291 9.58 -17.58 15.61
N LYS A 292 9.10 -18.74 16.06
CA LYS A 292 9.97 -19.86 16.44
C LYS A 292 10.30 -20.64 15.17
N ASN A 293 11.60 -20.72 14.85
CA ASN A 293 12.12 -21.59 13.79
C ASN A 293 11.87 -23.08 14.11
#